data_bf088af03dc25ab14b1c11dca661b5cf
#
_entry.id   bf088af03dc25ab14b1c11dca661b5cf
#
_cell.length_a   1.000
_cell.length_b   1.000
_cell.length_c   1.000
_cell.angle_alpha   90.00
_cell.angle_beta   90.00
_cell.angle_gamma   90.00
#
_symmetry.space_group_name_H-M   'P 1'
#
loop_
_entity.id
_entity.type
_entity.pdbx_description
1 polymer ?
#
loop_
_entity_poly.entity_id
_entity_poly.type
_entity_poly.pdbx_seq_one_letter_code
_entity_poly.pdbx_strand_id
1 'polypeptide(L)'
;QQVGGIDMDLVPAEITYGIERIAMFVQKVENVYDLQWVDNVTYGDVHHKGEVEYSHYNFEIADTPMLFKLFGMYEAEASRILEKGYVLPAYDYVLKCSHTFNLLDARNAISVTERTGYIGRIRVLAGKCCAAYAAQRRDMGLPFRGKFGPEATR
;
A
#
# COMPACT_ATOMS: atom_id res chain seq x y z
N GLN A 1 -3.95 7.24 -17.70
CA GLN A 1 -3.57 6.74 -16.38
C GLN A 1 -2.54 5.63 -16.52
N GLN A 2 -1.52 5.61 -15.66
CA GLN A 2 -0.45 4.62 -15.70
C GLN A 2 -0.37 3.83 -14.38
N VAL A 3 -0.04 2.55 -14.48
CA VAL A 3 0.27 1.68 -13.34
C VAL A 3 1.61 1.00 -13.60
N GLY A 4 2.61 1.24 -12.74
CA GLY A 4 3.96 0.70 -12.90
C GLY A 4 4.65 1.10 -14.22
N GLY A 5 4.31 2.26 -14.78
CA GLY A 5 4.81 2.73 -16.07
C GLY A 5 4.08 2.16 -17.29
N ILE A 6 3.01 1.38 -17.10
CA ILE A 6 2.18 0.81 -18.17
C ILE A 6 0.95 1.70 -18.36
N ASP A 7 0.69 2.16 -19.58
CA ASP A 7 -0.52 2.89 -19.93
C ASP A 7 -1.74 1.96 -19.87
N MET A 8 -2.81 2.46 -19.25
CA MET A 8 -4.05 1.69 -19.08
C MET A 8 -5.07 2.10 -20.15
N ASP A 9 -5.56 1.12 -20.90
CA ASP A 9 -6.63 1.32 -21.90
C ASP A 9 -7.95 1.77 -21.26
N LEU A 10 -8.22 1.25 -20.05
CA LEU A 10 -9.38 1.65 -19.26
C LEU A 10 -8.93 2.48 -18.07
N VAL A 11 -9.55 3.62 -17.87
CA VAL A 11 -9.39 4.44 -16.69
C VAL A 11 -10.46 4.04 -15.67
N PRO A 12 -10.10 3.31 -14.59
CA PRO A 12 -11.07 2.97 -13.56
C PRO A 12 -11.54 4.21 -12.82
N ALA A 13 -12.82 4.26 -12.50
CA ALA A 13 -13.38 5.24 -11.58
C ALA A 13 -13.62 4.60 -10.22
N GLU A 14 -13.30 5.32 -9.17
CA GLU A 14 -13.49 4.91 -7.78
C GLU A 14 -14.23 5.99 -7.02
N ILE A 15 -15.18 5.59 -6.20
CA ILE A 15 -15.83 6.45 -5.23
C ILE A 15 -15.60 5.81 -3.86
N THR A 16 -14.76 6.46 -3.05
CA THR A 16 -14.39 5.97 -1.71
C THR A 16 -14.97 6.88 -0.64
N TYR A 17 -15.95 6.39 0.09
CA TYR A 17 -16.51 7.09 1.23
C TYR A 17 -15.69 6.83 2.49
N GLY A 18 -15.36 7.89 3.23
CA GLY A 18 -14.86 7.73 4.60
C GLY A 18 -16.02 7.41 5.53
N ILE A 19 -16.10 6.20 6.05
CA ILE A 19 -17.20 5.79 6.96
C ILE A 19 -17.20 6.65 8.21
N GLU A 20 -16.05 6.97 8.75
CA GLU A 20 -15.89 7.84 9.91
C GLU A 20 -16.50 9.24 9.66
N ARG A 21 -16.27 9.83 8.49
CA ARG A 21 -16.85 11.13 8.12
C ARG A 21 -18.37 11.08 8.01
N ILE A 22 -18.91 10.00 7.45
CA ILE A 22 -20.36 9.79 7.37
C ILE A 22 -20.93 9.64 8.79
N ALA A 23 -20.28 8.84 9.64
CA ALA A 23 -20.69 8.64 11.01
C ALA A 23 -20.64 9.95 11.82
N MET A 24 -19.57 10.75 11.68
CA MET A 24 -19.48 12.07 12.31
C MET A 24 -20.65 12.99 11.91
N PHE A 25 -20.98 13.02 10.62
CA PHE A 25 -22.11 13.81 10.12
C PHE A 25 -23.45 13.32 10.71
N VAL A 26 -23.69 12.02 10.70
CA VAL A 26 -24.93 11.40 11.21
C VAL A 26 -25.06 11.61 12.72
N GLN A 27 -23.98 11.44 13.47
CA GLN A 27 -23.97 11.61 14.93
C GLN A 27 -23.78 13.07 15.37
N LYS A 28 -23.50 13.99 14.43
CA LYS A 28 -23.28 15.42 14.69
C LYS A 28 -22.14 15.68 15.67
N VAL A 29 -21.04 14.95 15.52
CA VAL A 29 -19.80 15.15 16.28
C VAL A 29 -18.72 15.76 15.38
N GLU A 30 -17.85 16.61 15.94
CA GLU A 30 -16.79 17.28 15.21
C GLU A 30 -15.46 16.54 15.28
N ASN A 31 -15.27 15.70 16.29
CA ASN A 31 -14.07 14.91 16.49
C ASN A 31 -14.39 13.43 16.28
N VAL A 32 -13.56 12.75 15.48
CA VAL A 32 -13.73 11.32 15.18
C VAL A 32 -13.69 10.44 16.43
N TYR A 33 -12.93 10.84 17.44
CA TYR A 33 -12.81 10.07 18.70
C TYR A 33 -14.06 10.13 19.56
N ASP A 34 -14.95 11.10 19.33
CA ASP A 34 -16.23 11.26 20.05
C ASP A 34 -17.36 10.43 19.41
N LEU A 35 -17.09 9.76 18.27
CA LEU A 35 -18.05 8.86 17.66
C LEU A 35 -18.47 7.76 18.63
N GLN A 36 -19.78 7.57 18.78
CA GLN A 36 -20.36 6.46 19.51
C GLN A 36 -20.13 5.17 18.71
N TRP A 37 -19.38 4.23 19.29
CA TRP A 37 -19.12 2.93 18.68
C TRP A 37 -20.23 1.93 18.99
N VAL A 38 -20.45 1.70 20.29
CA VAL A 38 -21.52 0.88 20.83
C VAL A 38 -21.76 1.25 22.30
N ASP A 39 -22.99 1.35 22.73
CA ASP A 39 -23.39 1.69 24.11
C ASP A 39 -22.60 2.90 24.66
N ASN A 40 -21.78 2.67 25.69
CA ASN A 40 -20.94 3.69 26.31
C ASN A 40 -19.49 3.71 25.82
N VAL A 41 -19.21 3.04 24.68
CA VAL A 41 -17.86 2.95 24.11
C VAL A 41 -17.76 3.90 22.91
N THR A 42 -16.74 4.74 22.90
CA THR A 42 -16.46 5.65 21.80
C THR A 42 -15.42 5.05 20.83
N TYR A 43 -15.32 5.63 19.64
CA TYR A 43 -14.25 5.35 18.68
C TYR A 43 -12.87 5.64 19.31
N GLY A 44 -12.78 6.68 20.15
CA GLY A 44 -11.59 7.03 20.89
C GLY A 44 -11.14 5.94 21.86
N ASP A 45 -12.08 5.34 22.58
CA ASP A 45 -11.76 4.24 23.51
C ASP A 45 -11.12 3.04 22.81
N VAL A 46 -11.49 2.80 21.55
CA VAL A 46 -11.00 1.66 20.77
C VAL A 46 -9.69 1.99 20.03
N HIS A 47 -9.58 3.18 19.43
CA HIS A 47 -8.53 3.47 18.44
C HIS A 47 -7.49 4.49 18.88
N HIS A 48 -7.83 5.46 19.76
CA HIS A 48 -6.95 6.58 20.07
C HIS A 48 -5.59 6.15 20.63
N LYS A 49 -5.58 5.15 21.52
CA LYS A 49 -4.32 4.66 22.11
C LYS A 49 -3.40 4.07 21.03
N GLY A 50 -3.96 3.31 20.09
CA GLY A 50 -3.19 2.76 18.96
C GLY A 50 -2.56 3.85 18.11
N GLU A 51 -3.33 4.89 17.76
CA GLU A 51 -2.82 6.03 17.00
C GLU A 51 -1.65 6.71 17.70
N VAL A 52 -1.74 6.92 19.02
CA VAL A 52 -0.67 7.52 19.80
C VAL A 52 0.59 6.62 19.81
N GLU A 53 0.44 5.33 20.07
CA GLU A 53 1.58 4.39 20.10
C GLU A 53 2.25 4.24 18.74
N TYR A 54 1.48 4.11 17.66
CA TYR A 54 2.04 4.05 16.30
C TYR A 54 2.69 5.37 15.88
N SER A 55 2.14 6.51 16.29
CA SER A 55 2.75 7.82 16.04
C SER A 55 4.12 7.92 16.73
N HIS A 56 4.21 7.60 18.01
CA HIS A 56 5.48 7.57 18.73
C HIS A 56 6.49 6.59 18.09
N TYR A 57 6.04 5.39 17.73
CA TYR A 57 6.90 4.43 17.06
C TYR A 57 7.46 5.01 15.75
N ASN A 58 6.59 5.53 14.89
CA ASN A 58 6.96 5.99 13.56
C ASN A 58 7.89 7.21 13.59
N PHE A 59 7.66 8.15 14.50
CA PHE A 59 8.39 9.42 14.49
C PHE A 59 9.55 9.49 15.49
N GLU A 60 9.54 8.66 16.55
CA GLU A 60 10.48 8.83 17.65
C GLU A 60 11.34 7.60 17.95
N ILE A 61 10.76 6.39 17.97
CA ILE A 61 11.44 5.22 18.54
C ILE A 61 11.84 4.12 17.55
N ALA A 62 11.35 4.15 16.30
CA ALA A 62 11.71 3.13 15.30
C ALA A 62 13.23 3.07 15.10
N ASP A 63 13.80 1.86 15.15
CA ASP A 63 15.25 1.61 15.02
C ASP A 63 15.69 1.79 13.56
N THR A 64 16.29 2.94 13.25
CA THR A 64 16.70 3.28 11.89
C THR A 64 17.79 2.36 11.33
N PRO A 65 18.85 1.96 12.08
CA PRO A 65 19.79 0.95 11.61
C PRO A 65 19.16 -0.38 11.22
N MET A 66 18.18 -0.85 11.98
CA MET A 66 17.42 -2.06 11.66
C MET A 66 16.60 -1.85 10.37
N LEU A 67 15.90 -0.71 10.24
CA LEU A 67 15.06 -0.41 9.08
C LEU A 67 15.87 -0.35 7.78
N PHE A 68 17.09 0.20 7.79
CA PHE A 68 17.98 0.17 6.62
C PHE A 68 18.31 -1.27 6.19
N LYS A 69 18.61 -2.15 7.15
CA LYS A 69 18.87 -3.56 6.87
C LYS A 69 17.65 -4.28 6.31
N LEU A 70 16.49 -4.07 6.94
CA LEU A 70 15.21 -4.64 6.49
C LEU A 70 14.86 -4.21 5.08
N PHE A 71 15.03 -2.93 4.73
CA PHE A 71 14.80 -2.47 3.37
C PHE A 71 15.64 -3.24 2.35
N GLY A 72 16.94 -3.39 2.59
CA GLY A 72 17.83 -4.14 1.71
C GLY A 72 17.44 -5.62 1.59
N MET A 73 17.05 -6.25 2.71
CA MET A 73 16.60 -7.64 2.73
C MET A 73 15.29 -7.83 1.95
N TYR A 74 14.32 -6.95 2.13
CA TYR A 74 13.04 -7.00 1.40
C TYR A 74 13.21 -6.76 -0.09
N GLU A 75 14.07 -5.83 -0.49
CA GLU A 75 14.41 -5.57 -1.90
C GLU A 75 15.06 -6.79 -2.56
N ALA A 76 16.03 -7.40 -1.89
CA ALA A 76 16.70 -8.60 -2.38
C ALA A 76 15.72 -9.77 -2.53
N GLU A 77 14.84 -9.97 -1.54
CA GLU A 77 13.85 -11.04 -1.58
C GLU A 77 12.79 -10.79 -2.67
N ALA A 78 12.28 -9.56 -2.82
CA ALA A 78 11.37 -9.20 -3.90
C ALA A 78 11.96 -9.56 -5.26
N SER A 79 13.22 -9.21 -5.49
CA SER A 79 13.94 -9.50 -6.74
C SER A 79 14.08 -11.01 -6.97
N ARG A 80 14.50 -11.75 -5.95
CA ARG A 80 14.67 -13.22 -6.01
C ARG A 80 13.38 -13.94 -6.33
N ILE A 81 12.26 -13.49 -5.73
CA ILE A 81 10.93 -14.07 -5.96
C ILE A 81 10.47 -13.79 -7.40
N LEU A 82 10.69 -12.58 -7.91
CA LEU A 82 10.35 -12.22 -9.29
C LEU A 82 11.11 -13.07 -10.32
N GLU A 83 12.39 -13.35 -10.07
CA GLU A 83 13.20 -14.25 -10.92
C GLU A 83 12.62 -15.67 -10.99
N LYS A 84 11.86 -16.09 -9.97
CA LYS A 84 11.15 -17.37 -9.94
C LYS A 84 9.75 -17.30 -10.57
N GLY A 85 9.33 -16.14 -11.07
CA GLY A 85 8.02 -15.92 -11.69
C GLY A 85 6.84 -15.76 -10.73
N TYR A 86 7.10 -15.57 -9.42
CA TYR A 86 6.05 -15.38 -8.42
C TYR A 86 5.79 -13.89 -8.17
N VAL A 87 4.71 -13.38 -8.73
CA VAL A 87 4.40 -11.94 -8.70
C VAL A 87 3.79 -11.49 -7.38
N LEU A 88 2.75 -12.18 -6.89
CA LEU A 88 2.00 -11.73 -5.71
C LEU A 88 2.87 -11.69 -4.44
N PRO A 89 3.64 -12.74 -4.08
CA PRO A 89 4.53 -12.65 -2.94
C PRO A 89 5.67 -11.65 -3.14
N ALA A 90 6.14 -11.43 -4.37
CA ALA A 90 7.13 -10.38 -4.64
C ALA A 90 6.55 -8.99 -4.38
N TYR A 91 5.31 -8.73 -4.78
CA TYR A 91 4.64 -7.47 -4.55
C TYR A 91 4.43 -7.18 -3.05
N ASP A 92 4.17 -8.20 -2.23
CA ASP A 92 4.12 -8.04 -0.77
C ASP A 92 5.44 -7.49 -0.21
N TYR A 93 6.60 -7.96 -0.72
CA TYR A 93 7.89 -7.40 -0.33
C TYR A 93 8.13 -6.00 -0.88
N VAL A 94 7.59 -5.63 -2.03
CA VAL A 94 7.61 -4.24 -2.51
C VAL A 94 6.84 -3.32 -1.57
N LEU A 95 5.68 -3.75 -1.08
CA LEU A 95 4.91 -3.00 -0.07
C LEU A 95 5.69 -2.86 1.25
N LYS A 96 6.40 -3.91 1.68
CA LYS A 96 7.30 -3.84 2.85
C LYS A 96 8.45 -2.86 2.65
N CYS A 97 9.05 -2.81 1.44
CA CYS A 97 10.05 -1.78 1.11
C CYS A 97 9.46 -0.37 1.21
N SER A 98 8.26 -0.15 0.66
CA SER A 98 7.57 1.14 0.72
C SER A 98 7.26 1.56 2.15
N HIS A 99 6.75 0.64 2.97
CA HIS A 99 6.48 0.90 4.39
C HIS A 99 7.75 1.23 5.16
N THR A 100 8.83 0.45 4.96
CA THR A 100 10.12 0.67 5.63
C THR A 100 10.72 2.03 5.23
N PHE A 101 10.61 2.41 3.96
CA PHE A 101 11.01 3.72 3.49
C PHE A 101 10.22 4.85 4.18
N ASN A 102 8.90 4.70 4.33
CA ASN A 102 8.09 5.71 5.01
C ASN A 102 8.50 5.88 6.49
N LEU A 103 8.87 4.81 7.18
CA LEU A 103 9.41 4.88 8.55
C LEU A 103 10.76 5.63 8.58
N LEU A 104 11.67 5.33 7.66
CA LEU A 104 12.96 6.01 7.55
C LEU A 104 12.79 7.51 7.25
N ASP A 105 11.84 7.85 6.37
CA ASP A 105 11.50 9.23 6.02
C ASP A 105 10.89 9.96 7.24
N ALA A 106 9.95 9.34 7.94
CA ALA A 106 9.33 9.87 9.16
C ALA A 106 10.34 10.10 10.29
N ARG A 107 11.35 9.23 10.41
CA ARG A 107 12.46 9.36 11.36
C ARG A 107 13.50 10.39 10.96
N ASN A 108 13.36 11.05 9.80
CA ASN A 108 14.37 11.94 9.21
C ASN A 108 15.75 11.27 9.09
N ALA A 109 15.77 9.93 8.87
CA ALA A 109 16.99 9.13 8.80
C ALA A 109 17.64 9.15 7.41
N ILE A 110 16.96 9.69 6.40
CA ILE A 110 17.41 9.79 5.02
C ILE A 110 17.43 11.25 4.55
N SER A 111 18.46 11.62 3.82
CA SER A 111 18.57 12.95 3.21
C SER A 111 17.61 13.10 2.02
N VAL A 112 17.36 14.34 1.59
CA VAL A 112 16.54 14.64 0.40
C VAL A 112 17.05 13.92 -0.85
N THR A 113 18.37 13.83 -1.01
CA THR A 113 19.00 13.14 -2.14
C THR A 113 18.78 11.62 -2.07
N GLU A 114 19.00 11.03 -0.91
CA GLU A 114 18.78 9.59 -0.70
C GLU A 114 17.31 9.20 -0.86
N ARG A 115 16.39 10.07 -0.43
CA ARG A 115 14.94 9.90 -0.60
C ARG A 115 14.58 9.60 -2.06
N THR A 116 15.11 10.38 -2.99
CA THR A 116 14.90 10.16 -4.43
C THR A 116 15.40 8.78 -4.87
N GLY A 117 16.56 8.35 -4.35
CA GLY A 117 17.14 7.03 -4.61
C GLY A 117 16.24 5.89 -4.13
N TYR A 118 15.74 5.95 -2.88
CA TYR A 118 14.82 4.95 -2.32
C TYR A 118 13.52 4.86 -3.10
N ILE A 119 12.90 6.00 -3.43
CA ILE A 119 11.69 6.05 -4.26
C ILE A 119 11.96 5.41 -5.63
N GLY A 120 13.10 5.70 -6.25
CA GLY A 120 13.50 5.09 -7.53
C GLY A 120 13.60 3.56 -7.45
N ARG A 121 14.24 3.02 -6.41
CA ARG A 121 14.36 1.57 -6.17
C ARG A 121 12.99 0.90 -6.03
N ILE A 122 12.10 1.48 -5.22
CA ILE A 122 10.72 0.97 -5.03
C ILE A 122 9.95 0.99 -6.36
N ARG A 123 10.05 2.10 -7.13
CA ARG A 123 9.40 2.22 -8.44
C ARG A 123 9.89 1.16 -9.43
N VAL A 124 11.17 0.87 -9.45
CA VAL A 124 11.74 -0.18 -10.31
C VAL A 124 11.18 -1.55 -9.94
N LEU A 125 11.11 -1.90 -8.65
CA LEU A 125 10.54 -3.15 -8.20
C LEU A 125 9.04 -3.25 -8.53
N ALA A 126 8.27 -2.19 -8.26
CA ALA A 126 6.85 -2.12 -8.58
C ALA A 126 6.62 -2.29 -10.10
N GLY A 127 7.40 -1.61 -10.93
CA GLY A 127 7.34 -1.75 -12.39
C GLY A 127 7.61 -3.18 -12.86
N LYS A 128 8.61 -3.85 -12.28
CA LYS A 128 8.89 -5.27 -12.57
C LYS A 128 7.71 -6.18 -12.18
N CYS A 129 7.10 -5.97 -11.01
CA CYS A 129 5.89 -6.69 -10.60
C CYS A 129 4.73 -6.47 -11.57
N CYS A 130 4.47 -5.21 -11.97
CA CYS A 130 3.41 -4.89 -12.92
C CYS A 130 3.64 -5.56 -14.29
N ALA A 131 4.86 -5.51 -14.82
CA ALA A 131 5.21 -6.15 -16.07
C ALA A 131 5.02 -7.68 -16.03
N ALA A 132 5.51 -8.31 -14.95
CA ALA A 132 5.36 -9.75 -14.74
C ALA A 132 3.90 -10.16 -14.57
N TYR A 133 3.11 -9.38 -13.81
CA TYR A 133 1.68 -9.60 -13.67
C TYR A 133 0.94 -9.49 -15.01
N ALA A 134 1.22 -8.45 -15.79
CA ALA A 134 0.61 -8.27 -17.10
C ALA A 134 0.96 -9.42 -18.06
N ALA A 135 2.19 -9.96 -18.01
CA ALA A 135 2.59 -11.14 -18.74
C ALA A 135 1.77 -12.37 -18.33
N GLN A 136 1.72 -12.68 -17.02
CA GLN A 136 0.90 -13.80 -16.52
C GLN A 136 -0.56 -13.70 -16.95
N ARG A 137 -1.14 -12.49 -16.92
CA ARG A 137 -2.54 -12.26 -17.32
C ARG A 137 -2.74 -12.51 -18.83
N ARG A 138 -1.77 -12.12 -19.66
CA ARG A 138 -1.80 -12.43 -21.13
C ARG A 138 -1.72 -13.93 -21.37
N ASP A 139 -0.81 -14.62 -20.69
CA ASP A 139 -0.62 -16.08 -20.83
C ASP A 139 -1.87 -16.87 -20.41
N MET A 140 -2.59 -16.36 -19.41
CA MET A 140 -3.89 -16.92 -18.97
C MET A 140 -5.05 -16.57 -19.90
N GLY A 141 -4.83 -15.84 -20.99
CA GLY A 141 -5.87 -15.40 -21.93
C GLY A 141 -6.82 -14.36 -21.34
N LEU A 142 -6.41 -13.64 -20.28
CA LEU A 142 -7.26 -12.65 -19.59
C LEU A 142 -8.65 -13.21 -19.24
N PRO A 143 -8.76 -14.27 -18.40
CA PRO A 143 -9.94 -15.14 -18.29
C PRO A 143 -11.24 -14.40 -17.96
N PHE A 144 -11.16 -13.18 -17.40
CA PHE A 144 -12.36 -12.41 -17.11
C PHE A 144 -12.98 -11.76 -18.37
N ARG A 145 -12.23 -11.47 -19.42
CA ARG A 145 -12.77 -10.97 -20.69
C ARG A 145 -13.70 -11.99 -21.36
N GLY A 146 -13.36 -13.28 -21.31
CA GLY A 146 -14.19 -14.35 -21.87
C GLY A 146 -15.43 -14.70 -21.03
N LYS A 147 -15.38 -14.46 -19.70
CA LYS A 147 -16.49 -14.77 -18.79
C LYS A 147 -17.58 -13.71 -18.72
N PHE A 148 -17.23 -12.45 -18.96
CA PHE A 148 -18.13 -11.29 -18.76
C PHE A 148 -18.22 -10.37 -19.99
N GLY A 149 -17.66 -10.78 -21.13
CA GLY A 149 -17.81 -10.08 -22.39
C GLY A 149 -19.19 -10.32 -23.04
N PRO A 150 -19.59 -9.51 -24.04
CA PRO A 150 -20.89 -9.65 -24.70
C PRO A 150 -21.13 -11.04 -25.35
N GLU A 151 -20.12 -11.89 -25.47
CA GLU A 151 -20.25 -13.26 -25.97
C GLU A 151 -20.55 -14.29 -24.87
N ALA A 152 -20.45 -13.94 -23.59
CA ALA A 152 -20.75 -14.85 -22.47
C ALA A 152 -22.26 -15.00 -22.18
N THR A 153 -23.10 -14.29 -22.91
CA THR A 153 -24.57 -14.29 -22.80
C THR A 153 -25.28 -14.97 -23.97
N ARG A 154 -24.58 -15.81 -24.75
CA ARG A 154 -25.20 -16.66 -25.77
C ARG A 154 -25.19 -18.13 -25.38
#